data_56192ecbb35808527ff2b69d086969d4
#
_entry.id   56192ecbb35808527ff2b69d086969d4
#
_cell.length_a   1.000
_cell.length_b   1.000
_cell.length_c   1.000
_cell.angle_alpha   90.00
_cell.angle_beta   90.00
_cell.angle_gamma   90.00
#
_symmetry.space_group_name_H-M   'P 1'
#
loop_
_entity.id
_entity.type
_entity.pdbx_description
1 polymer ?
#
loop_
_entity_poly.entity_id
_entity_poly.type
_entity_poly.pdbx_seq_one_letter_code
_entity_poly.pdbx_strand_id
1 'polypeptide(L)' 'MSNINQEICDFITKKWLFPWLNEGKSQSSFAVSHNIDESTVRKIKSKNGYRIPVETLNKICEAKNLKLSEFFAMVGV' A
#
# COMPACT_ATOMS: atom_id res chain seq x y z
N MET A 1 -7.05 -18.66 9.18
CA MET A 1 -7.13 -17.34 9.79
C MET A 1 -6.39 -16.33 8.93
N SER A 2 -7.00 -15.24 8.56
CA SER A 2 -6.34 -14.27 7.69
C SER A 2 -5.29 -13.48 8.47
N ASN A 3 -4.21 -13.15 7.77
CA ASN A 3 -3.12 -12.35 8.31
C ASN A 3 -3.41 -10.88 7.99
N ILE A 4 -3.61 -10.06 9.03
CA ILE A 4 -3.95 -8.65 8.84
C ILE A 4 -2.90 -7.92 8.00
N ASN A 5 -1.62 -8.26 8.18
CA ASN A 5 -0.56 -7.63 7.38
C ASN A 5 -0.73 -7.95 5.91
N GLN A 6 -1.07 -9.18 5.59
CA GLN A 6 -1.29 -9.59 4.21
C GLN A 6 -2.55 -8.93 3.63
N GLU A 7 -3.59 -8.79 4.43
CA GLU A 7 -4.82 -8.11 4.00
C GLU A 7 -4.56 -6.65 3.65
N ILE A 8 -3.78 -5.96 4.46
CA ILE A 8 -3.40 -4.57 4.21
C ILE A 8 -2.58 -4.47 2.93
N CYS A 9 -1.57 -5.33 2.78
CA CYS A 9 -0.71 -5.34 1.59
C CYS A 9 -1.51 -5.66 0.33
N ASP A 10 -2.40 -6.64 0.41
CA ASP A 10 -3.24 -7.02 -0.73
C ASP A 10 -4.18 -5.89 -1.13
N PHE A 11 -4.74 -5.18 -0.18
CA PHE A 11 -5.61 -4.05 -0.47
C PHE A 11 -4.84 -2.98 -1.25
N ILE A 12 -3.67 -2.58 -0.74
CA ILE A 12 -2.85 -1.56 -1.38
C ILE A 12 -2.47 -2.02 -2.79
N THR A 13 -2.05 -3.26 -2.93
CA THR A 13 -1.61 -3.81 -4.20
C THR A 13 -2.73 -3.83 -5.23
N LYS A 14 -3.89 -4.35 -4.85
CA LYS A 14 -5.00 -4.54 -5.79
C LYS A 14 -5.74 -3.25 -6.08
N LYS A 15 -5.90 -2.39 -5.09
CA LYS A 15 -6.73 -1.19 -5.23
C LYS A 15 -5.96 0.02 -5.73
N TRP A 16 -4.64 0.08 -5.45
CA TRP A 16 -3.85 1.26 -5.77
C TRP A 16 -2.67 0.98 -6.68
N LEU A 17 -1.87 -0.05 -6.37
CA LEU A 17 -0.67 -0.31 -7.15
C LEU A 17 -0.96 -0.85 -8.55
N PHE A 18 -1.76 -1.91 -8.66
CA PHE A 18 -2.06 -2.51 -9.96
C PHE A 18 -2.77 -1.53 -10.91
N PRO A 19 -3.77 -0.75 -10.47
CA PRO A 19 -4.34 0.28 -11.35
C PRO A 19 -3.30 1.30 -11.81
N TRP A 20 -2.36 1.68 -10.93
CA TRP A 20 -1.28 2.59 -11.28
C TRP A 20 -0.40 2.00 -12.38
N LEU A 21 0.00 0.75 -12.22
CA LEU A 21 0.85 0.07 -13.21
C LEU A 21 0.10 -0.13 -14.53
N ASN A 22 -1.19 -0.38 -14.48
CA ASN A 22 -2.02 -0.55 -15.68
C ASN A 22 -2.17 0.72 -16.50
N GLU A 23 -1.93 1.88 -15.88
CA GLU A 23 -1.90 3.16 -16.60
C GLU A 23 -0.58 3.42 -17.31
N GLY A 24 0.34 2.46 -17.28
CA GLY A 24 1.64 2.59 -17.90
C GLY A 24 2.68 3.29 -17.02
N LYS A 25 2.35 3.49 -15.75
CA LYS A 25 3.28 4.11 -14.79
C LYS A 25 4.13 3.03 -14.15
N SER A 26 5.26 3.42 -13.56
CA SER A 26 6.22 2.48 -12.98
C SER A 26 6.02 2.31 -11.48
N GLN A 27 6.57 1.21 -10.96
CA GLN A 27 6.61 0.94 -9.53
C GLN A 27 7.43 2.01 -8.80
N SER A 28 8.54 2.45 -9.40
CA SER A 28 9.35 3.54 -8.87
C SER A 28 8.56 4.82 -8.73
N SER A 29 7.76 5.16 -9.73
CA SER A 29 6.95 6.39 -9.68
C SER A 29 5.86 6.29 -8.62
N PHE A 30 5.35 5.09 -8.37
CA PHE A 30 4.40 4.88 -7.27
C PHE A 30 5.07 5.20 -5.93
N ALA A 31 6.30 4.71 -5.75
CA ALA A 31 7.06 4.96 -4.51
C ALA A 31 7.27 6.46 -4.30
N VAL A 32 7.73 7.16 -5.32
CA VAL A 32 7.97 8.61 -5.24
C VAL A 32 6.68 9.36 -4.93
N SER A 33 5.62 9.02 -5.64
CA SER A 33 4.31 9.67 -5.50
C SER A 33 3.72 9.47 -4.11
N HIS A 34 4.04 8.38 -3.43
CA HIS A 34 3.54 8.06 -2.10
C HIS A 34 4.57 8.28 -0.99
N ASN A 35 5.71 8.89 -1.35
CA ASN A 35 6.78 9.25 -0.40
C ASN A 35 7.32 8.05 0.37
N ILE A 36 7.49 6.93 -0.33
CA ILE A 36 8.07 5.70 0.22
C ILE A 36 9.16 5.18 -0.71
N ASP A 37 9.93 4.20 -0.26
CA ASP A 37 10.99 3.61 -1.07
C ASP A 37 10.41 2.55 -2.02
N GLU A 38 11.07 2.37 -3.16
CA GLU A 38 10.67 1.32 -4.10
C GLU A 38 10.80 -0.07 -3.48
N SER A 39 11.81 -0.28 -2.63
CA SER A 39 11.96 -1.55 -1.92
C SER A 39 10.73 -1.84 -1.05
N THR A 40 10.16 -0.79 -0.47
CA THR A 40 8.93 -0.92 0.32
C THR A 40 7.76 -1.34 -0.57
N VAL A 41 7.64 -0.76 -1.76
CA VAL A 41 6.59 -1.14 -2.71
C VAL A 41 6.71 -2.62 -3.08
N ARG A 42 7.94 -3.09 -3.32
CA ARG A 42 8.18 -4.50 -3.63
C ARG A 42 7.76 -5.42 -2.48
N LYS A 43 8.03 -5.01 -1.24
CA LYS A 43 7.64 -5.78 -0.05
C LYS A 43 6.12 -5.84 0.09
N ILE A 44 5.45 -4.72 -0.17
CA ILE A 44 3.98 -4.66 -0.13
C ILE A 44 3.39 -5.59 -1.18
N LYS A 45 3.97 -5.61 -2.37
CA LYS A 45 3.51 -6.42 -3.50
C LYS A 45 3.78 -7.91 -3.29
N SER A 46 4.79 -8.26 -2.51
CA SER A 46 5.11 -9.67 -2.24
C SER A 46 4.01 -10.28 -1.37
N LYS A 47 3.82 -11.59 -1.46
CA LYS A 47 2.79 -12.27 -0.68
C LYS A 47 3.37 -12.92 0.58
N ASN A 48 4.30 -12.22 1.22
CA ASN A 48 5.02 -12.72 2.40
C ASN A 48 4.52 -12.14 3.72
N GLY A 49 3.40 -11.42 3.71
CA GLY A 49 2.85 -10.86 4.93
C GLY A 49 3.69 -9.73 5.50
N TYR A 50 4.23 -8.87 4.65
CA TYR A 50 5.07 -7.76 5.07
C TYR A 50 4.37 -6.91 6.12
N ARG A 51 5.06 -6.64 7.22
CA ARG A 51 4.55 -5.82 8.30
C ARG A 51 4.88 -4.35 7.98
N ILE A 52 3.90 -3.65 7.41
CA ILE A 52 4.09 -2.24 7.07
C ILE A 52 4.19 -1.42 8.35
N PRO A 53 5.28 -0.65 8.53
CA PRO A 53 5.33 0.29 9.66
C PRO A 53 4.19 1.30 9.55
N VAL A 54 3.63 1.68 10.70
CA VAL A 54 2.52 2.65 10.75
C VAL A 54 2.90 3.95 10.04
N GLU A 55 4.14 4.40 10.22
CA GLU A 55 4.63 5.60 9.59
C GLU A 55 4.58 5.50 8.06
N THR A 56 4.99 4.37 7.51
CA THR A 56 4.94 4.12 6.07
C THR A 56 3.49 4.09 5.57
N LEU A 57 2.63 3.40 6.30
CA LEU A 57 1.22 3.31 5.96
C LEU A 57 0.58 4.69 5.97
N ASN A 58 0.93 5.52 6.96
CA ASN A 58 0.42 6.87 7.05
C ASN A 58 0.84 7.72 5.85
N LYS A 59 2.07 7.56 5.36
CA LYS A 59 2.54 8.27 4.16
C LYS A 59 1.71 7.90 2.93
N ILE A 60 1.40 6.62 2.79
CA ILE A 60 0.55 6.16 1.68
C ILE A 60 -0.85 6.77 1.80
N CYS A 61 -1.42 6.75 2.99
CA CYS A 61 -2.74 7.32 3.23
C CYS A 61 -2.78 8.81 2.97
N GLU A 62 -1.75 9.54 3.39
CA GLU A 62 -1.65 10.98 3.14
C GLU A 62 -1.62 11.27 1.63
N ALA A 63 -0.89 10.48 0.87
CA ALA A 63 -0.84 10.64 -0.58
C ALA A 63 -2.20 10.39 -1.23
N LYS A 64 -3.07 9.62 -0.58
CA LYS A 64 -4.43 9.33 -1.04
C LYS A 64 -5.47 10.25 -0.38
N ASN A 65 -5.02 11.20 0.42
CA ASN A 65 -5.89 12.11 1.15
C ASN A 65 -6.86 11.35 2.08
N LEU A 66 -6.33 10.34 2.77
CA LEU A 66 -7.09 9.48 3.67
C LEU A 66 -6.50 9.53 5.07
N LYS A 67 -7.36 9.39 6.07
CA LYS A 67 -6.93 9.14 7.44
C LYS A 67 -6.69 7.64 7.61
N LEU A 68 -5.82 7.26 8.55
CA LEU A 68 -5.60 5.85 8.85
C LEU A 68 -6.90 5.13 9.20
N SER A 69 -7.77 5.77 9.97
CA SER A 69 -9.06 5.18 10.35
C SER A 69 -9.93 4.90 9.14
N GLU A 70 -9.93 5.81 8.15
CA GLU A 70 -10.67 5.62 6.91
C GLU A 70 -10.11 4.44 6.11
N PHE A 71 -8.79 4.34 6.07
CA PHE A 71 -8.12 3.24 5.38
C PHE A 71 -8.49 1.90 5.99
N PHE A 72 -8.42 1.79 7.31
CA PHE A 72 -8.75 0.53 7.99
C PHE A 72 -10.21 0.15 7.80
N ALA A 73 -11.10 1.14 7.76
CA ALA A 73 -12.51 0.88 7.47
C ALA A 73 -12.69 0.31 6.05
N MET A 74 -11.92 0.84 5.08
CA MET A 74 -11.97 0.35 3.70
C MET A 74 -11.45 -1.07 3.57
N VAL A 75 -10.38 -1.40 4.32
CA VAL A 75 -9.82 -2.75 4.31
C VAL A 75 -10.75 -3.74 5.01
N GLY A 76 -11.50 -3.29 5.99
CA GLY A 76 -12.44 -4.14 6.73
C GLY A 76 -11.81 -4.85 7.92
N VAL A 77 -10.78 -4.25 8.49
CA VAL A 77 -10.10 -4.83 9.66
C VAL A 77 -10.33 -3.99 10.91
#